data_dc4260368af233003f85ac67aad52535
#
_entry.id   dc4260368af233003f85ac67aad52535
#
_cell.length_a   1.000
_cell.length_b   1.000
_cell.length_c   1.000
_cell.angle_alpha   90.00
_cell.angle_beta   90.00
_cell.angle_gamma   90.00
#
_symmetry.space_group_name_H-M   'P 1'
#
loop_
_entity.id
_entity.type
_entity.pdbx_description
1 polymer ?
#
loop_
_entity_poly.entity_id
_entity_poly.type
_entity_poly.pdbx_seq_one_letter_code
_entity_poly.pdbx_strand_id
1 'polypeptide(L)'
;STQGIIKEALHKLGFDDGMYDLIKEPIRFLQVRIPVRMDDGTVKTFTGYRAQHNDAVGPTKGGVRFHPEVDEEEVKALSMWMTLKCGIVNLPYGGGKGGIVCDPRQMSIHEVERLSRGYVRAISQFVGPNKDIPAPDVFTNSQIMAWMMDEYSALDKFNSPGFITGKPIVLGGSQGRDRSTALGVVIAIEQAAKRRGMDIKDAKIVIQGFGNAGSFLAKFLYDLGAKVVGISDAYGALHDPNGLDIDYLLDRRDSFGTVTNLFEDTISNKELFELDCDILVQIGRAHV
;
A
#
# COMPACT_ATOMS: atom_id res chain seq x y z
N SER A 1 -1.69 -20.02 -3.71
CA SER A 1 -2.77 -19.01 -3.73
C SER A 1 -3.11 -18.58 -2.30
N THR A 2 -3.67 -17.38 -2.13
CA THR A 2 -4.13 -16.86 -0.83
C THR A 2 -5.14 -17.81 -0.16
N GLN A 3 -6.07 -18.32 -0.93
CA GLN A 3 -7.07 -19.29 -0.44
C GLN A 3 -6.44 -20.56 0.10
N GLY A 4 -5.38 -21.09 -0.55
CA GLY A 4 -4.67 -22.28 -0.07
C GLY A 4 -4.01 -22.06 1.30
N ILE A 5 -3.39 -20.90 1.52
CA ILE A 5 -2.79 -20.53 2.81
C ILE A 5 -3.84 -20.44 3.90
N ILE A 6 -5.00 -19.82 3.62
CA ILE A 6 -6.11 -19.72 4.57
C ILE A 6 -6.66 -21.10 4.91
N LYS A 7 -6.88 -21.97 3.93
CA LYS A 7 -7.37 -23.34 4.15
C LYS A 7 -6.43 -24.11 5.05
N GLU A 8 -5.13 -24.10 4.77
CA GLU A 8 -4.12 -24.77 5.58
C GLU A 8 -4.10 -24.23 7.02
N ALA A 9 -4.16 -22.92 7.19
CA ALA A 9 -4.18 -22.30 8.52
C ALA A 9 -5.41 -22.69 9.33
N LEU A 10 -6.60 -22.72 8.72
CA LEU A 10 -7.83 -23.14 9.37
C LEU A 10 -7.76 -24.60 9.84
N HIS A 11 -7.28 -25.50 8.99
CA HIS A 11 -7.11 -26.92 9.36
C HIS A 11 -6.12 -27.09 10.51
N LYS A 12 -5.00 -26.33 10.52
CA LYS A 12 -4.05 -26.33 11.64
C LYS A 12 -4.68 -25.85 12.95
N LEU A 13 -5.66 -24.96 12.87
CA LEU A 13 -6.43 -24.45 14.02
C LEU A 13 -7.59 -25.36 14.42
N GLY A 14 -7.83 -26.46 13.71
CA GLY A 14 -8.88 -27.43 14.00
C GLY A 14 -10.26 -27.06 13.44
N PHE A 15 -10.35 -26.10 12.54
CA PHE A 15 -11.59 -25.77 11.83
C PHE A 15 -11.82 -26.72 10.64
N ASP A 16 -13.08 -26.93 10.31
CA ASP A 16 -13.52 -27.74 9.18
C ASP A 16 -13.59 -26.95 7.86
N ASP A 17 -13.91 -27.64 6.76
CA ASP A 17 -14.09 -27.03 5.44
C ASP A 17 -15.29 -26.06 5.40
N GLY A 18 -16.26 -26.16 6.30
CA GLY A 18 -17.37 -25.19 6.39
C GLY A 18 -16.89 -23.80 6.78
N MET A 19 -15.95 -23.70 7.72
CA MET A 19 -15.32 -22.42 8.06
C MET A 19 -14.54 -21.84 6.87
N TYR A 20 -13.83 -22.70 6.12
CA TYR A 20 -13.14 -22.26 4.90
C TYR A 20 -14.13 -21.74 3.86
N ASP A 21 -15.25 -22.41 3.65
CA ASP A 21 -16.28 -21.96 2.70
C ASP A 21 -16.85 -20.58 3.03
N LEU A 22 -16.95 -20.23 4.31
CA LEU A 22 -17.43 -18.93 4.75
C LEU A 22 -16.46 -17.77 4.43
N ILE A 23 -15.15 -18.04 4.35
CA ILE A 23 -14.14 -16.97 4.24
C ILE A 23 -13.24 -17.08 3.01
N LYS A 24 -13.49 -18.05 2.11
CA LYS A 24 -12.69 -18.22 0.90
C LYS A 24 -12.92 -17.16 -0.17
N GLU A 25 -14.07 -16.47 -0.13
CA GLU A 25 -14.45 -15.44 -1.09
C GLU A 25 -14.95 -14.18 -0.37
N PRO A 26 -14.83 -13.00 -0.97
CA PRO A 26 -15.46 -11.79 -0.49
C PRO A 26 -16.99 -11.91 -0.44
N ILE A 27 -17.60 -11.40 0.63
CA ILE A 27 -19.08 -11.35 0.74
C ILE A 27 -19.73 -10.44 -0.30
N ARG A 28 -18.98 -9.46 -0.82
CA ARG A 28 -19.41 -8.55 -1.91
C ARG A 28 -18.23 -8.20 -2.80
N PHE A 29 -18.48 -8.24 -4.09
CA PHE A 29 -17.53 -7.77 -5.10
C PHE A 29 -18.28 -6.91 -6.12
N LEU A 30 -17.72 -5.72 -6.40
CA LEU A 30 -18.26 -4.78 -7.37
C LEU A 30 -17.23 -4.54 -8.47
N GLN A 31 -17.69 -4.65 -9.70
CA GLN A 31 -16.99 -4.12 -10.87
C GLN A 31 -17.80 -2.95 -11.42
N VAL A 32 -17.16 -1.83 -11.61
CA VAL A 32 -17.80 -0.59 -12.07
C VAL A 32 -17.11 -0.04 -13.30
N ARG A 33 -17.88 0.66 -14.15
CA ARG A 33 -17.38 1.38 -15.31
C ARG A 33 -17.39 2.88 -15.02
N ILE A 34 -16.25 3.54 -15.22
CA ILE A 34 -16.03 4.92 -14.84
C ILE A 34 -15.71 5.74 -16.10
N PRO A 35 -16.70 6.40 -16.71
CA PRO A 35 -16.45 7.31 -17.83
C PRO A 35 -15.77 8.58 -17.32
N VAL A 36 -14.67 8.97 -17.97
CA VAL A 36 -13.90 10.16 -17.66
C VAL A 36 -13.71 10.98 -18.93
N ARG A 37 -14.03 12.27 -18.86
CA ARG A 37 -13.66 13.20 -19.91
C ARG A 37 -12.18 13.53 -19.81
N MET A 38 -11.43 13.20 -20.84
CA MET A 38 -10.00 13.47 -20.94
C MET A 38 -9.73 14.94 -21.27
N ASP A 39 -8.47 15.40 -21.12
CA ASP A 39 -8.12 16.78 -21.38
C ASP A 39 -8.18 17.14 -22.87
N ASP A 40 -8.05 16.16 -23.75
CA ASP A 40 -8.25 16.30 -25.20
C ASP A 40 -9.75 16.36 -25.62
N GLY A 41 -10.67 16.30 -24.66
CA GLY A 41 -12.10 16.33 -24.87
C GLY A 41 -12.75 14.98 -25.19
N THR A 42 -11.99 13.91 -25.37
CA THR A 42 -12.51 12.55 -25.57
C THR A 42 -13.08 11.99 -24.24
N VAL A 43 -13.83 10.89 -24.33
CA VAL A 43 -14.30 10.14 -23.16
C VAL A 43 -13.62 8.78 -23.15
N LYS A 44 -12.86 8.51 -22.08
CA LYS A 44 -12.29 7.19 -21.81
C LYS A 44 -13.01 6.53 -20.66
N THR A 45 -13.32 5.25 -20.77
CA THR A 45 -13.98 4.49 -19.70
C THR A 45 -12.99 3.56 -19.03
N PHE A 46 -12.82 3.73 -17.73
CA PHE A 46 -11.96 2.90 -16.88
C PHE A 46 -12.76 1.81 -16.17
N THR A 47 -12.11 0.70 -15.84
CA THR A 47 -12.69 -0.34 -15.00
C THR A 47 -12.21 -0.14 -13.56
N GLY A 48 -13.14 -0.12 -12.63
CA GLY A 48 -12.87 -0.07 -11.19
C GLY A 48 -13.43 -1.29 -10.47
N TYR A 49 -12.79 -1.68 -9.39
CA TYR A 49 -13.17 -2.81 -8.54
C TYR A 49 -13.27 -2.38 -7.08
N ARG A 50 -14.19 -3.00 -6.32
CA ARG A 50 -14.22 -2.95 -4.87
C ARG A 50 -14.65 -4.29 -4.31
N ALA A 51 -13.79 -4.92 -3.50
CA ALA A 51 -14.08 -6.14 -2.75
C ALA A 51 -14.28 -5.81 -1.27
N GLN A 52 -15.31 -6.39 -0.67
CA GLN A 52 -15.60 -6.39 0.76
C GLN A 52 -15.55 -7.84 1.22
N HIS A 53 -14.42 -8.24 1.83
CA HIS A 53 -14.18 -9.65 2.11
C HIS A 53 -15.02 -10.14 3.28
N ASN A 54 -14.95 -9.49 4.42
CA ASN A 54 -15.71 -9.89 5.62
C ASN A 54 -15.95 -8.68 6.52
N ASP A 55 -17.16 -8.51 7.02
CA ASP A 55 -17.58 -7.39 7.88
C ASP A 55 -18.08 -7.85 9.26
N ALA A 56 -17.80 -9.09 9.66
CA ALA A 56 -18.29 -9.67 10.92
C ALA A 56 -17.82 -8.92 12.17
N VAL A 57 -16.62 -8.32 12.13
CA VAL A 57 -16.05 -7.57 13.26
C VAL A 57 -16.18 -6.05 13.12
N GLY A 58 -16.64 -5.56 11.98
CA GLY A 58 -16.80 -4.12 11.73
C GLY A 58 -16.71 -3.76 10.25
N PRO A 59 -16.77 -2.47 9.91
CA PRO A 59 -16.73 -2.00 8.53
C PRO A 59 -15.50 -2.56 7.80
N THR A 60 -15.66 -2.91 6.53
CA THR A 60 -14.51 -3.32 5.73
C THR A 60 -13.55 -2.14 5.52
N LYS A 61 -12.26 -2.42 5.46
CA LYS A 61 -11.19 -1.43 5.40
C LYS A 61 -10.10 -1.86 4.43
N GLY A 62 -9.74 -0.99 3.50
CA GLY A 62 -8.61 -1.27 2.60
C GLY A 62 -8.35 -0.22 1.54
N GLY A 63 -7.13 -0.25 1.00
CA GLY A 63 -6.64 0.72 0.02
C GLY A 63 -7.34 0.63 -1.34
N VAL A 64 -7.22 1.72 -2.11
CA VAL A 64 -7.61 1.79 -3.52
C VAL A 64 -6.33 1.94 -4.34
N ARG A 65 -6.04 0.95 -5.18
CA ARG A 65 -4.85 0.88 -6.03
C ARG A 65 -5.15 1.41 -7.42
N PHE A 66 -4.29 2.29 -7.93
CA PHE A 66 -4.31 2.71 -9.34
C PHE A 66 -3.13 2.03 -10.04
N HIS A 67 -3.42 1.07 -10.91
CA HIS A 67 -2.35 0.38 -11.64
C HIS A 67 -2.91 -0.29 -12.90
N PRO A 68 -2.15 -0.34 -14.01
CA PRO A 68 -2.63 -0.95 -15.26
C PRO A 68 -2.88 -2.47 -15.15
N GLU A 69 -2.21 -3.15 -14.23
CA GLU A 69 -2.34 -4.60 -14.02
C GLU A 69 -3.33 -4.99 -12.91
N VAL A 70 -4.10 -4.03 -12.38
CA VAL A 70 -5.15 -4.35 -11.41
C VAL A 70 -6.19 -5.25 -12.05
N ASP A 71 -6.49 -6.37 -11.41
CA ASP A 71 -7.53 -7.29 -11.81
C ASP A 71 -8.43 -7.71 -10.64
N GLU A 72 -9.46 -8.48 -10.95
CA GLU A 72 -10.44 -8.97 -9.99
C GLU A 72 -9.80 -9.86 -8.93
N GLU A 73 -8.93 -10.80 -9.34
CA GLU A 73 -8.30 -11.78 -8.46
C GLU A 73 -7.34 -11.12 -7.47
N GLU A 74 -6.56 -10.14 -7.93
CA GLU A 74 -5.69 -9.35 -7.06
C GLU A 74 -6.52 -8.61 -5.99
N VAL A 75 -7.61 -7.94 -6.41
CA VAL A 75 -8.44 -7.14 -5.49
C VAL A 75 -9.13 -8.05 -4.48
N LYS A 76 -9.64 -9.21 -4.87
CA LYS A 76 -10.19 -10.22 -3.96
C LYS A 76 -9.14 -10.71 -2.97
N ALA A 77 -7.99 -11.18 -3.45
CA ALA A 77 -6.92 -11.70 -2.60
C ALA A 77 -6.44 -10.66 -1.58
N LEU A 78 -6.24 -9.42 -2.00
CA LEU A 78 -5.80 -8.35 -1.11
C LEU A 78 -6.87 -7.94 -0.09
N SER A 79 -8.17 -8.07 -0.40
CA SER A 79 -9.25 -7.86 0.57
C SER A 79 -9.24 -8.92 1.68
N MET A 80 -8.94 -10.18 1.33
CA MET A 80 -8.76 -11.27 2.29
C MET A 80 -7.58 -11.00 3.23
N TRP A 81 -6.42 -10.59 2.68
CA TRP A 81 -5.26 -10.18 3.48
C TRP A 81 -5.58 -9.03 4.44
N MET A 82 -6.43 -8.09 4.03
CA MET A 82 -6.85 -7.00 4.93
C MET A 82 -7.68 -7.50 6.11
N THR A 83 -8.56 -8.49 5.92
CA THR A 83 -9.29 -9.13 7.04
C THR A 83 -8.32 -9.74 8.05
N LEU A 84 -7.37 -10.55 7.56
CA LEU A 84 -6.38 -11.19 8.42
C LEU A 84 -5.48 -10.16 9.12
N LYS A 85 -5.03 -9.14 8.38
CA LYS A 85 -4.18 -8.07 8.91
C LYS A 85 -4.85 -7.32 10.06
N CYS A 86 -6.13 -6.97 9.92
CA CYS A 86 -6.88 -6.30 10.97
C CYS A 86 -7.11 -7.24 12.16
N GLY A 87 -7.42 -8.51 11.90
CA GLY A 87 -7.65 -9.52 12.94
C GLY A 87 -6.42 -9.80 13.80
N ILE A 88 -5.23 -9.95 13.19
CA ILE A 88 -3.98 -10.22 13.91
C ILE A 88 -3.66 -9.14 14.95
N VAL A 89 -3.98 -7.89 14.67
CA VAL A 89 -3.72 -6.75 15.57
C VAL A 89 -4.99 -6.31 16.33
N ASN A 90 -6.05 -7.13 16.29
CA ASN A 90 -7.31 -6.93 17.00
C ASN A 90 -7.96 -5.56 16.71
N LEU A 91 -7.94 -5.12 15.46
CA LEU A 91 -8.65 -3.93 15.03
C LEU A 91 -10.11 -4.28 14.66
N PRO A 92 -11.09 -3.45 15.02
CA PRO A 92 -12.52 -3.69 14.78
C PRO A 92 -12.91 -3.37 13.34
N TYR A 93 -12.17 -3.91 12.36
CA TYR A 93 -12.41 -3.72 10.94
C TYR A 93 -12.36 -5.04 10.18
N GLY A 94 -13.24 -5.16 9.21
CA GLY A 94 -13.18 -6.18 8.20
C GLY A 94 -12.18 -5.86 7.10
N GLY A 95 -12.07 -6.75 6.11
CA GLY A 95 -11.17 -6.56 4.97
C GLY A 95 -11.89 -6.01 3.75
N GLY A 96 -11.34 -4.92 3.21
CA GLY A 96 -11.76 -4.36 1.94
C GLY A 96 -10.57 -4.07 1.04
N LYS A 97 -10.80 -4.01 -0.26
CA LYS A 97 -9.80 -3.59 -1.25
C LYS A 97 -10.48 -3.01 -2.47
N GLY A 98 -9.87 -1.97 -3.03
CA GLY A 98 -10.28 -1.41 -4.31
C GLY A 98 -9.13 -1.29 -5.28
N GLY A 99 -9.47 -1.09 -6.54
CA GLY A 99 -8.50 -0.79 -7.58
C GLY A 99 -9.14 -0.22 -8.82
N ILE A 100 -8.36 0.52 -9.60
CA ILE A 100 -8.76 1.02 -10.91
C ILE A 100 -7.67 0.64 -11.91
N VAL A 101 -8.10 0.08 -13.04
CA VAL A 101 -7.20 -0.26 -14.16
C VAL A 101 -6.82 1.02 -14.88
N CYS A 102 -5.71 1.64 -14.50
CA CYS A 102 -5.19 2.88 -15.08
C CYS A 102 -3.69 3.03 -14.82
N ASP A 103 -3.02 3.84 -15.63
CA ASP A 103 -1.65 4.28 -15.33
C ASP A 103 -1.67 5.79 -15.06
N PRO A 104 -1.70 6.24 -13.79
CA PRO A 104 -1.75 7.67 -13.46
C PRO A 104 -0.51 8.45 -13.89
N ARG A 105 0.61 7.78 -14.21
CA ARG A 105 1.82 8.43 -14.74
C ARG A 105 1.63 8.95 -16.16
N GLN A 106 0.62 8.43 -16.88
CA GLN A 106 0.25 8.83 -18.24
C GLN A 106 -0.97 9.75 -18.26
N MET A 107 -1.44 10.20 -17.10
CA MET A 107 -2.64 11.03 -16.95
C MET A 107 -2.26 12.38 -16.36
N SER A 108 -2.99 13.43 -16.74
CA SER A 108 -2.88 14.71 -16.07
C SER A 108 -3.47 14.64 -14.65
N ILE A 109 -3.08 15.57 -13.79
CA ILE A 109 -3.61 15.65 -12.42
C ILE A 109 -5.14 15.86 -12.41
N HIS A 110 -5.67 16.59 -13.41
CA HIS A 110 -7.10 16.82 -13.55
C HIS A 110 -7.86 15.59 -14.05
N GLU A 111 -7.23 14.77 -14.87
CA GLU A 111 -7.79 13.49 -15.29
C GLU A 111 -7.84 12.49 -14.13
N VAL A 112 -6.76 12.44 -13.32
CA VAL A 112 -6.72 11.62 -12.09
C VAL A 112 -7.77 12.08 -11.09
N GLU A 113 -8.00 13.39 -10.93
CA GLU A 113 -9.06 13.91 -10.08
C GLU A 113 -10.43 13.46 -10.56
N ARG A 114 -10.74 13.64 -11.86
CA ARG A 114 -12.02 13.22 -12.44
C ARG A 114 -12.26 11.71 -12.30
N LEU A 115 -11.20 10.91 -12.49
CA LEU A 115 -11.25 9.45 -12.30
C LEU A 115 -11.55 9.09 -10.85
N SER A 116 -10.86 9.71 -9.91
CA SER A 116 -11.02 9.47 -8.46
C SER A 116 -12.43 9.81 -7.99
N ARG A 117 -12.96 10.95 -8.41
CA ARG A 117 -14.35 11.36 -8.11
C ARG A 117 -15.36 10.43 -8.79
N GLY A 118 -15.12 10.05 -10.04
CA GLY A 118 -15.96 9.10 -10.79
C GLY A 118 -16.04 7.73 -10.12
N TYR A 119 -14.93 7.24 -9.58
CA TYR A 119 -14.91 5.99 -8.84
C TYR A 119 -15.78 6.07 -7.57
N VAL A 120 -15.66 7.15 -6.79
CA VAL A 120 -16.50 7.34 -5.59
C VAL A 120 -17.98 7.38 -5.95
N ARG A 121 -18.36 8.12 -6.99
CA ARG A 121 -19.76 8.13 -7.48
C ARG A 121 -20.29 6.73 -7.77
N ALA A 122 -19.46 5.92 -8.45
CA ALA A 122 -19.85 4.57 -8.86
C ALA A 122 -20.04 3.58 -7.69
N ILE A 123 -19.31 3.77 -6.58
CA ILE A 123 -19.37 2.85 -5.43
C ILE A 123 -20.05 3.44 -4.18
N SER A 124 -20.52 4.69 -4.22
CA SER A 124 -20.99 5.46 -3.06
C SER A 124 -22.05 4.77 -2.20
N GLN A 125 -22.92 3.96 -2.79
CA GLN A 125 -23.97 3.24 -2.07
C GLN A 125 -23.42 2.10 -1.18
N PHE A 126 -22.23 1.59 -1.50
CA PHE A 126 -21.62 0.43 -0.85
C PHE A 126 -20.53 0.79 0.15
N VAL A 127 -20.04 2.02 0.13
CA VAL A 127 -18.96 2.52 0.99
C VAL A 127 -19.50 3.53 2.01
N GLY A 128 -18.71 3.83 3.02
CA GLY A 128 -19.08 4.81 4.05
C GLY A 128 -18.42 4.48 5.39
N PRO A 129 -18.48 5.41 6.36
CA PRO A 129 -17.80 5.26 7.66
C PRO A 129 -18.19 3.99 8.43
N ASN A 130 -19.43 3.51 8.24
CA ASN A 130 -19.99 2.36 8.94
C ASN A 130 -20.15 1.12 8.03
N LYS A 131 -19.66 1.16 6.81
CA LYS A 131 -19.82 0.09 5.81
C LYS A 131 -18.46 -0.41 5.31
N ASP A 132 -17.74 0.49 4.65
CA ASP A 132 -16.49 0.19 3.97
C ASP A 132 -15.66 1.48 3.82
N ILE A 133 -14.46 1.48 4.36
CA ILE A 133 -13.60 2.66 4.49
C ILE A 133 -12.39 2.52 3.57
N PRO A 134 -12.31 3.29 2.47
CA PRO A 134 -11.14 3.31 1.60
C PRO A 134 -9.89 3.90 2.27
N ALA A 135 -8.76 3.72 1.62
CA ALA A 135 -7.44 4.21 2.05
C ALA A 135 -6.50 4.34 0.84
N PRO A 136 -5.33 4.99 0.99
CA PRO A 136 -4.31 4.99 -0.07
C PRO A 136 -3.69 3.60 -0.28
N ASP A 137 -3.22 3.36 -1.50
CA ASP A 137 -2.45 2.20 -1.93
C ASP A 137 -1.46 2.62 -3.05
N VAL A 138 -0.99 1.69 -3.88
CA VAL A 138 -0.07 2.00 -4.98
C VAL A 138 -0.67 3.06 -5.91
N PHE A 139 0.13 4.06 -6.24
CA PHE A 139 -0.19 5.22 -7.07
C PHE A 139 -1.40 6.04 -6.62
N THR A 140 -1.80 5.92 -5.36
CA THR A 140 -2.73 6.85 -4.72
C THR A 140 -2.08 7.51 -3.52
N ASN A 141 -2.52 8.72 -3.19
CA ASN A 141 -1.91 9.56 -2.17
C ASN A 141 -2.96 10.36 -1.39
N SER A 142 -2.51 11.21 -0.49
CA SER A 142 -3.39 12.03 0.35
C SER A 142 -4.25 13.02 -0.45
N GLN A 143 -3.76 13.54 -1.57
CA GLN A 143 -4.54 14.43 -2.45
C GLN A 143 -5.70 13.68 -3.11
N ILE A 144 -5.45 12.47 -3.60
CA ILE A 144 -6.52 11.61 -4.16
C ILE A 144 -7.56 11.27 -3.09
N MET A 145 -7.12 10.98 -1.86
CA MET A 145 -8.04 10.75 -0.73
C MET A 145 -8.87 11.99 -0.40
N ALA A 146 -8.30 13.18 -0.53
CA ALA A 146 -9.04 14.43 -0.36
C ALA A 146 -10.15 14.60 -1.40
N TRP A 147 -9.87 14.37 -2.68
CA TRP A 147 -10.86 14.42 -3.75
C TRP A 147 -11.97 13.38 -3.57
N MET A 148 -11.60 12.17 -3.15
CA MET A 148 -12.57 11.10 -2.86
C MET A 148 -13.47 11.46 -1.68
N MET A 149 -12.92 12.04 -0.61
CA MET A 149 -13.70 12.49 0.55
C MET A 149 -14.66 13.64 0.20
N ASP A 150 -14.18 14.61 -0.54
CA ASP A 150 -14.97 15.74 -1.00
C ASP A 150 -16.16 15.28 -1.85
N GLU A 151 -15.91 14.39 -2.82
CA GLU A 151 -16.97 13.82 -3.66
C GLU A 151 -17.99 13.02 -2.85
N TYR A 152 -17.54 12.17 -1.93
CA TYR A 152 -18.45 11.41 -1.07
C TYR A 152 -19.29 12.33 -0.19
N SER A 153 -18.68 13.34 0.42
CA SER A 153 -19.38 14.32 1.26
C SER A 153 -20.44 15.10 0.48
N ALA A 154 -20.16 15.45 -0.77
CA ALA A 154 -21.13 16.10 -1.65
C ALA A 154 -22.34 15.20 -1.96
N LEU A 155 -22.11 13.90 -2.19
CA LEU A 155 -23.17 12.91 -2.43
C LEU A 155 -23.99 12.62 -1.17
N ASP A 156 -23.34 12.52 -0.03
CA ASP A 156 -23.94 12.25 1.29
C ASP A 156 -24.67 13.50 1.85
N LYS A 157 -24.40 14.68 1.24
CA LYS A 157 -24.91 16.00 1.68
C LYS A 157 -24.50 16.37 3.10
N PHE A 158 -23.43 15.77 3.58
CA PHE A 158 -22.86 15.96 4.91
C PHE A 158 -21.34 15.77 4.86
N ASN A 159 -20.58 16.57 5.62
CA ASN A 159 -19.14 16.39 5.71
C ASN A 159 -18.81 15.08 6.43
N SER A 160 -18.26 14.11 5.70
CA SER A 160 -18.05 12.73 6.15
C SER A 160 -16.55 12.38 6.22
N PRO A 161 -15.76 13.00 7.13
CA PRO A 161 -14.32 12.74 7.22
C PRO A 161 -13.99 11.28 7.62
N GLY A 162 -14.91 10.57 8.25
CA GLY A 162 -14.77 9.14 8.58
C GLY A 162 -14.84 8.20 7.38
N PHE A 163 -15.26 8.70 6.21
CA PHE A 163 -15.40 7.91 4.99
C PHE A 163 -14.08 7.28 4.52
N ILE A 164 -12.95 7.97 4.68
CA ILE A 164 -11.66 7.56 4.10
C ILE A 164 -10.50 7.91 5.03
N THR A 165 -9.46 7.09 5.04
CA THR A 165 -8.20 7.37 5.76
C THR A 165 -7.08 7.77 4.82
N GLY A 166 -5.99 8.31 5.35
CA GLY A 166 -4.83 8.76 4.55
C GLY A 166 -5.03 10.11 3.85
N LYS A 167 -6.12 10.81 4.14
CA LYS A 167 -6.35 12.19 3.70
C LYS A 167 -5.44 13.17 4.43
N PRO A 168 -5.29 14.42 3.93
CA PRO A 168 -4.48 15.45 4.59
C PRO A 168 -4.92 15.70 6.04
N ILE A 169 -3.96 16.06 6.90
CA ILE A 169 -4.20 16.34 8.33
C ILE A 169 -5.25 17.43 8.53
N VAL A 170 -5.19 18.50 7.73
CA VAL A 170 -6.17 19.62 7.76
C VAL A 170 -7.61 19.18 7.47
N LEU A 171 -7.79 18.02 6.82
CA LEU A 171 -9.10 17.41 6.56
C LEU A 171 -9.46 16.30 7.56
N GLY A 172 -8.79 16.25 8.72
CA GLY A 172 -8.98 15.23 9.74
C GLY A 172 -8.19 13.94 9.51
N GLY A 173 -7.08 14.01 8.75
CA GLY A 173 -6.12 12.91 8.60
C GLY A 173 -5.30 12.70 9.89
N SER A 174 -4.84 11.45 10.12
CA SER A 174 -4.02 11.11 11.28
C SER A 174 -2.56 11.49 11.03
N GLN A 175 -1.91 12.10 12.03
CA GLN A 175 -0.48 12.36 12.00
C GLN A 175 0.34 11.05 11.94
N GLY A 176 1.47 11.07 11.25
CA GLY A 176 2.41 9.95 11.16
C GLY A 176 1.97 8.81 10.25
N ARG A 177 0.81 8.92 9.56
CA ARG A 177 0.33 7.88 8.62
C ARG A 177 1.29 7.66 7.46
N ASP A 178 1.97 8.70 7.03
CA ASP A 178 2.96 8.71 5.95
C ASP A 178 4.15 7.78 6.24
N ARG A 179 4.55 7.66 7.51
CA ARG A 179 5.72 6.91 7.96
C ARG A 179 5.42 5.73 8.87
N SER A 180 4.18 5.51 9.27
CA SER A 180 3.80 4.46 10.24
C SER A 180 4.16 3.04 9.80
N THR A 181 4.10 2.74 8.51
CA THR A 181 4.49 1.43 7.98
C THR A 181 5.98 1.19 8.20
N ALA A 182 6.81 2.15 7.84
CA ALA A 182 8.26 2.09 8.04
C ALA A 182 8.62 1.95 9.52
N LEU A 183 8.01 2.75 10.39
CA LEU A 183 8.25 2.68 11.83
C LEU A 183 7.89 1.30 12.41
N GLY A 184 6.78 0.70 11.97
CA GLY A 184 6.41 -0.65 12.38
C GLY A 184 7.45 -1.71 11.98
N VAL A 185 8.05 -1.57 10.79
CA VAL A 185 9.13 -2.45 10.33
C VAL A 185 10.39 -2.24 11.15
N VAL A 186 10.76 -0.99 11.47
CA VAL A 186 11.91 -0.70 12.35
C VAL A 186 11.75 -1.38 13.71
N ILE A 187 10.59 -1.21 14.35
CA ILE A 187 10.30 -1.86 15.65
C ILE A 187 10.46 -3.39 15.55
N ALA A 188 9.97 -3.99 14.46
CA ALA A 188 10.11 -5.43 14.25
C ALA A 188 11.59 -5.84 14.09
N ILE A 189 12.38 -5.05 13.34
CA ILE A 189 13.83 -5.26 13.17
C ILE A 189 14.55 -5.15 14.50
N GLU A 190 14.29 -4.10 15.31
CA GLU A 190 14.89 -3.93 16.64
C GLU A 190 14.60 -5.13 17.55
N GLN A 191 13.35 -5.61 17.57
CA GLN A 191 12.99 -6.77 18.38
C GLN A 191 13.65 -8.07 17.89
N ALA A 192 13.76 -8.25 16.59
CA ALA A 192 14.44 -9.40 16.01
C ALA A 192 15.95 -9.38 16.28
N ALA A 193 16.59 -8.23 16.09
CA ALA A 193 18.00 -8.02 16.38
C ALA A 193 18.31 -8.29 17.87
N LYS A 194 17.51 -7.71 18.78
CA LYS A 194 17.64 -7.95 20.22
C LYS A 194 17.57 -9.43 20.60
N ARG A 195 16.63 -10.18 19.99
CA ARG A 195 16.50 -11.63 20.24
C ARG A 195 17.71 -12.44 19.74
N ARG A 196 18.41 -11.91 18.74
CA ARG A 196 19.63 -12.52 18.19
C ARG A 196 20.93 -12.01 18.83
N GLY A 197 20.84 -11.09 19.80
CA GLY A 197 22.00 -10.46 20.43
C GLY A 197 22.78 -9.56 19.47
N MET A 198 22.12 -9.04 18.43
CA MET A 198 22.69 -8.14 17.42
C MET A 198 22.40 -6.70 17.81
N ASP A 199 23.42 -5.84 17.72
CA ASP A 199 23.22 -4.39 17.79
C ASP A 199 22.90 -3.87 16.38
N ILE A 200 21.88 -3.01 16.26
CA ILE A 200 21.54 -2.37 15.00
C ILE A 200 22.58 -1.31 14.62
N LYS A 201 23.20 -0.70 15.60
CA LYS A 201 24.26 0.27 15.36
C LYS A 201 25.40 -0.40 14.60
N ASP A 202 25.82 0.21 13.53
CA ASP A 202 26.82 -0.29 12.58
C ASP A 202 26.40 -1.54 11.76
N ALA A 203 25.22 -2.11 11.99
CA ALA A 203 24.71 -3.23 11.19
C ALA A 203 24.57 -2.84 9.71
N LYS A 204 25.04 -3.72 8.83
CA LYS A 204 24.89 -3.57 7.37
C LYS A 204 23.47 -3.97 6.96
N ILE A 205 22.73 -3.04 6.38
CA ILE A 205 21.34 -3.26 5.98
C ILE A 205 21.18 -3.07 4.48
N VAL A 206 20.48 -4.00 3.85
CA VAL A 206 20.05 -3.92 2.45
C VAL A 206 18.53 -3.81 2.42
N ILE A 207 17.99 -2.87 1.63
CA ILE A 207 16.56 -2.60 1.54
C ILE A 207 16.10 -2.72 0.09
N GLN A 208 15.21 -3.67 -0.18
CA GLN A 208 14.52 -3.75 -1.45
C GLN A 208 13.33 -2.79 -1.47
N GLY A 209 13.38 -1.80 -2.35
CA GLY A 209 12.33 -0.80 -2.52
C GLY A 209 12.61 0.51 -1.79
N PHE A 210 12.59 1.63 -2.52
CA PHE A 210 12.80 2.98 -1.99
C PHE A 210 11.55 3.88 -2.17
N GLY A 211 10.37 3.24 -2.26
CA GLY A 211 9.06 3.89 -2.23
C GLY A 211 8.77 4.49 -0.85
N ASN A 212 7.50 4.82 -0.58
CA ASN A 212 7.12 5.47 0.67
C ASN A 212 7.61 4.73 1.92
N ALA A 213 7.35 3.43 2.02
CA ALA A 213 7.77 2.64 3.19
C ALA A 213 9.29 2.46 3.26
N GLY A 214 9.95 2.10 2.13
CA GLY A 214 11.39 1.83 2.11
C GLY A 214 12.23 3.05 2.38
N SER A 215 11.86 4.22 1.88
CA SER A 215 12.62 5.46 2.09
C SER A 215 12.55 5.95 3.54
N PHE A 216 11.38 5.93 4.16
CA PHE A 216 11.27 6.24 5.59
C PHE A 216 11.96 5.18 6.48
N LEU A 217 11.90 3.90 6.08
CA LEU A 217 12.63 2.85 6.78
C LEU A 217 14.14 3.09 6.72
N ALA A 218 14.68 3.37 5.54
CA ALA A 218 16.09 3.69 5.36
C ALA A 218 16.52 4.86 6.26
N LYS A 219 15.69 5.94 6.29
CA LYS A 219 15.94 7.09 7.16
C LYS A 219 15.96 6.73 8.64
N PHE A 220 14.96 6.00 9.12
CA PHE A 220 14.91 5.62 10.53
C PHE A 220 16.09 4.72 10.96
N LEU A 221 16.47 3.75 10.11
CA LEU A 221 17.61 2.90 10.38
C LEU A 221 18.94 3.67 10.34
N TYR A 222 19.08 4.58 9.37
CA TYR A 222 20.23 5.48 9.28
C TYR A 222 20.36 6.36 10.52
N ASP A 223 19.25 6.94 11.03
CA ASP A 223 19.22 7.74 12.24
C ASP A 223 19.54 6.94 13.51
N LEU A 224 19.27 5.63 13.51
CA LEU A 224 19.66 4.70 14.58
C LEU A 224 21.16 4.30 14.50
N GLY A 225 21.86 4.74 13.46
CA GLY A 225 23.29 4.48 13.26
C GLY A 225 23.60 3.20 12.49
N ALA A 226 22.59 2.57 11.86
CA ALA A 226 22.83 1.45 10.97
C ALA A 226 23.47 1.91 9.64
N LYS A 227 24.23 1.03 9.00
CA LYS A 227 24.80 1.26 7.67
C LYS A 227 23.89 0.70 6.61
N VAL A 228 23.08 1.55 5.98
CA VAL A 228 22.29 1.15 4.81
C VAL A 228 23.24 1.04 3.63
N VAL A 229 23.68 -0.16 3.31
CA VAL A 229 24.69 -0.44 2.27
C VAL A 229 24.10 -0.68 0.90
N GLY A 230 22.78 -0.94 0.81
CA GLY A 230 22.09 -1.14 -0.47
C GLY A 230 20.62 -0.75 -0.41
N ILE A 231 20.16 -0.10 -1.46
CA ILE A 231 18.73 0.18 -1.69
C ILE A 231 18.38 -0.12 -3.14
N SER A 232 17.12 -0.44 -3.42
CA SER A 232 16.66 -0.56 -4.80
C SER A 232 15.34 0.16 -5.04
N ASP A 233 15.10 0.47 -6.31
CA ASP A 233 13.81 0.91 -6.83
C ASP A 233 13.38 0.07 -8.05
N ALA A 234 12.44 0.57 -8.86
CA ALA A 234 11.91 -0.16 -10.02
C ALA A 234 12.93 -0.34 -11.15
N TYR A 235 14.02 0.43 -11.17
CA TYR A 235 14.96 0.48 -12.29
C TYR A 235 16.30 -0.16 -11.99
N GLY A 236 16.68 -0.27 -10.72
CA GLY A 236 17.96 -0.84 -10.31
C GLY A 236 18.22 -0.70 -8.82
N ALA A 237 19.48 -0.81 -8.44
CA ALA A 237 19.90 -0.67 -7.05
C ALA A 237 21.20 0.15 -6.93
N LEU A 238 21.34 0.82 -5.80
CA LEU A 238 22.54 1.52 -5.37
C LEU A 238 23.22 0.69 -4.29
N HIS A 239 24.55 0.65 -4.32
CA HIS A 239 25.37 -0.04 -3.34
C HIS A 239 26.58 0.80 -2.94
N ASP A 240 26.81 0.97 -1.64
CA ASP A 240 28.04 1.48 -1.06
C ASP A 240 28.38 0.63 0.19
N PRO A 241 29.50 -0.11 0.21
CA PRO A 241 29.90 -0.93 1.36
C PRO A 241 30.17 -0.11 2.64
N ASN A 242 30.39 1.20 2.52
CA ASN A 242 30.63 2.09 3.65
C ASN A 242 29.31 2.69 4.20
N GLY A 243 28.20 2.53 3.49
CA GLY A 243 26.89 3.06 3.79
C GLY A 243 26.51 4.24 2.90
N LEU A 244 25.30 4.19 2.38
CA LEU A 244 24.70 5.24 1.52
C LEU A 244 24.32 6.47 2.36
N ASP A 245 24.51 7.66 1.80
CA ASP A 245 23.96 8.90 2.36
C ASP A 245 22.45 8.98 2.10
N ILE A 246 21.68 8.54 3.08
CA ILE A 246 20.23 8.44 2.95
C ILE A 246 19.56 9.81 2.88
N ASP A 247 20.08 10.84 3.55
CA ASP A 247 19.52 12.19 3.48
C ASP A 247 19.69 12.76 2.07
N TYR A 248 20.86 12.57 1.49
CA TYR A 248 21.13 12.96 0.09
C TYR A 248 20.20 12.28 -0.90
N LEU A 249 19.91 10.98 -0.71
CA LEU A 249 19.02 10.21 -1.59
C LEU A 249 17.55 10.64 -1.43
N LEU A 250 17.11 10.95 -0.22
CA LEU A 250 15.75 11.40 0.06
C LEU A 250 15.43 12.74 -0.58
N ASP A 251 16.37 13.67 -0.55
CA ASP A 251 16.23 15.00 -1.17
C ASP A 251 16.08 14.94 -2.69
N ARG A 252 16.52 13.86 -3.32
CA ARG A 252 16.52 13.67 -4.77
C ARG A 252 15.48 12.67 -5.28
N ARG A 253 14.85 11.95 -4.38
CA ARG A 253 13.82 10.98 -4.73
C ARG A 253 12.65 11.66 -5.42
N ASP A 254 12.20 11.12 -6.55
CA ASP A 254 11.00 11.60 -7.22
C ASP A 254 9.71 11.21 -6.46
N SER A 255 8.57 11.73 -6.93
CA SER A 255 7.25 11.47 -6.33
C SER A 255 6.80 10.00 -6.43
N PHE A 256 7.44 9.20 -7.28
CA PHE A 256 7.17 7.77 -7.45
C PHE A 256 8.12 6.87 -6.65
N GLY A 257 9.08 7.47 -5.94
CA GLY A 257 10.04 6.75 -5.13
C GLY A 257 11.26 6.27 -5.89
N THR A 258 11.57 6.90 -7.02
CA THR A 258 12.71 6.55 -7.86
C THR A 258 13.90 7.43 -7.56
N VAL A 259 15.08 6.86 -7.47
CA VAL A 259 16.35 7.56 -7.23
C VAL A 259 17.50 6.99 -8.06
N THR A 260 17.46 5.71 -8.44
CA THR A 260 18.56 5.03 -9.13
C THR A 260 18.88 5.65 -10.48
N ASN A 261 17.90 6.19 -11.20
CA ASN A 261 18.09 6.88 -12.49
C ASN A 261 18.99 8.13 -12.44
N LEU A 262 19.35 8.58 -11.26
CA LEU A 262 20.25 9.74 -11.07
C LEU A 262 21.72 9.35 -10.99
N PHE A 263 22.02 8.06 -11.01
CA PHE A 263 23.37 7.52 -10.83
C PHE A 263 23.78 6.65 -12.02
N GLU A 264 25.04 6.76 -12.44
CA GLU A 264 25.61 5.92 -13.49
C GLU A 264 26.03 4.55 -12.94
N ASP A 265 26.56 4.52 -11.72
CA ASP A 265 27.02 3.30 -11.04
C ASP A 265 25.86 2.64 -10.31
N THR A 266 25.09 1.83 -11.02
CA THR A 266 23.99 1.02 -10.46
C THR A 266 24.23 -0.46 -10.65
N ILE A 267 23.69 -1.27 -9.76
CA ILE A 267 23.62 -2.72 -9.90
C ILE A 267 22.17 -3.14 -10.21
N SER A 268 22.01 -4.36 -10.69
CA SER A 268 20.67 -4.91 -10.93
C SER A 268 19.94 -5.22 -9.62
N ASN A 269 18.62 -5.26 -9.67
CA ASN A 269 17.78 -5.68 -8.53
C ASN A 269 18.09 -7.11 -8.07
N LYS A 270 18.64 -7.96 -8.95
CA LYS A 270 19.06 -9.32 -8.60
C LYS A 270 20.35 -9.30 -7.78
N GLU A 271 21.34 -8.52 -8.20
CA GLU A 271 22.62 -8.37 -7.50
C GLU A 271 22.45 -7.78 -6.10
N LEU A 272 21.40 -6.97 -5.86
CA LEU A 272 21.07 -6.45 -4.52
C LEU A 272 20.94 -7.58 -3.48
N PHE A 273 20.36 -8.72 -3.85
CA PHE A 273 20.15 -9.86 -2.94
C PHE A 273 21.42 -10.67 -2.68
N GLU A 274 22.48 -10.43 -3.45
CA GLU A 274 23.77 -11.08 -3.31
C GLU A 274 24.75 -10.26 -2.44
N LEU A 275 24.33 -9.05 -2.02
CA LEU A 275 25.15 -8.19 -1.18
C LEU A 275 25.34 -8.77 0.23
N ASP A 276 26.57 -8.64 0.75
CA ASP A 276 26.87 -8.99 2.14
C ASP A 276 26.19 -8.00 3.10
N CYS A 277 25.29 -8.50 3.93
CA CYS A 277 24.52 -7.71 4.90
C CYS A 277 24.13 -8.53 6.14
N ASP A 278 23.93 -7.84 7.25
CA ASP A 278 23.42 -8.42 8.49
C ASP A 278 21.89 -8.56 8.46
N ILE A 279 21.22 -7.62 7.77
CA ILE A 279 19.76 -7.56 7.68
C ILE A 279 19.35 -7.23 6.24
N LEU A 280 18.55 -8.12 5.66
CA LEU A 280 17.87 -7.89 4.38
C LEU A 280 16.41 -7.53 4.63
N VAL A 281 15.98 -6.35 4.17
CA VAL A 281 14.60 -5.89 4.28
C VAL A 281 13.93 -5.86 2.92
N GLN A 282 12.96 -6.73 2.73
CA GLN A 282 12.19 -6.82 1.50
C GLN A 282 10.86 -6.07 1.66
N ILE A 283 10.83 -4.82 1.22
CA ILE A 283 9.64 -3.94 1.27
C ILE A 283 9.05 -3.68 -0.11
N GLY A 284 9.80 -3.94 -1.16
CA GLY A 284 9.34 -3.75 -2.51
C GLY A 284 8.12 -4.62 -2.85
N ARG A 285 7.36 -4.20 -3.86
CA ARG A 285 6.33 -5.05 -4.45
C ARG A 285 7.05 -6.27 -5.06
N ALA A 286 6.79 -7.44 -4.51
CA ALA A 286 7.14 -8.67 -5.20
C ALA A 286 6.26 -8.76 -6.46
N HIS A 287 6.83 -8.42 -7.61
CA HIS A 287 6.32 -8.92 -8.87
C HIS A 287 6.78 -10.38 -8.93
N VAL A 288 5.88 -11.26 -8.67
CA VAL A 288 6.06 -12.68 -8.94
C VAL A 288 5.76 -12.91 -10.40
#